data_3af3de0622de6188130d4741acd85e76
#
_entry.id   3af3de0622de6188130d4741acd85e76
#
_cell.length_a   1.000
_cell.length_b   1.000
_cell.length_c   1.000
_cell.angle_alpha   90.00
_cell.angle_beta   90.00
_cell.angle_gamma   90.00
#
_symmetry.space_group_name_H-M   'P 1'
#
loop_
_entity.id
_entity.type
_entity.pdbx_description
1 polymer ?
#
loop_
_entity_poly.entity_id
_entity_poly.type
_entity_poly.pdbx_seq_one_letter_code
_entity_poly.pdbx_strand_id
1 'polypeptide(L)'
;MSVVRAEFLRTSVIVSRLEAQKDDATEVKFSDEIKQIEGYKEAIDGQLSIFNAQKKLLDEEKSILKQRIKQLENQIKGANAIVSAKQDRIKSLNEEIKEWERLFKEQLADKVRLRDLNREKTAVEGEIAAGKAEIARLNVQVTETQAQIILRDRTFKEDVLKKLEDAKTRLVDLQQRYNALKDQSERTIVKSPVEGSVVELAFH
;
A
#
# COMPACT_ATOMS: atom_id res chain seq x y z
N MET A 1 -29.98 14.58 -25.41
CA MET A 1 -28.62 14.23 -25.88
C MET A 1 -27.49 14.75 -24.97
N SER A 2 -27.48 16.01 -24.54
CA SER A 2 -26.39 16.59 -23.72
C SER A 2 -26.14 15.86 -22.38
N VAL A 3 -27.20 15.49 -21.66
CA VAL A 3 -27.09 14.85 -20.34
C VAL A 3 -26.44 13.45 -20.44
N VAL A 4 -26.92 12.60 -21.35
CA VAL A 4 -26.37 11.24 -21.53
C VAL A 4 -24.91 11.30 -22.01
N ARG A 5 -24.57 12.25 -22.88
CA ARG A 5 -23.19 12.47 -23.33
C ARG A 5 -22.27 12.91 -22.18
N ALA A 6 -22.74 13.79 -21.32
CA ALA A 6 -21.98 14.25 -20.16
C ALA A 6 -21.77 13.11 -19.13
N GLU A 7 -22.82 12.28 -18.88
CA GLU A 7 -22.68 11.12 -18.00
C GLU A 7 -21.76 10.04 -18.57
N PHE A 8 -21.83 9.79 -19.89
CA PHE A 8 -20.93 8.87 -20.58
C PHE A 8 -19.47 9.35 -20.44
N LEU A 9 -19.19 10.64 -20.71
CA LEU A 9 -17.87 11.22 -20.52
C LEU A 9 -17.36 11.03 -19.09
N ARG A 10 -18.14 11.43 -18.10
CA ARG A 10 -17.76 11.31 -16.68
C ARG A 10 -17.45 9.88 -16.30
N THR A 11 -18.30 8.94 -16.69
CA THR A 11 -18.13 7.52 -16.37
C THR A 11 -16.91 6.93 -17.08
N SER A 12 -16.66 7.29 -18.34
CA SER A 12 -15.48 6.85 -19.09
C SER A 12 -14.17 7.31 -18.44
N VAL A 13 -14.12 8.57 -17.99
CA VAL A 13 -12.94 9.13 -17.31
C VAL A 13 -12.73 8.45 -15.94
N ILE A 14 -13.81 8.13 -15.20
CA ILE A 14 -13.74 7.37 -13.95
C ILE A 14 -13.19 5.96 -14.21
N VAL A 15 -13.66 5.25 -15.23
CA VAL A 15 -13.16 3.92 -15.59
C VAL A 15 -11.66 3.98 -15.90
N SER A 16 -11.22 4.94 -16.74
CA SER A 16 -9.80 5.11 -17.07
C SER A 16 -8.92 5.32 -15.82
N ARG A 17 -9.39 6.14 -14.86
CA ARG A 17 -8.69 6.33 -13.59
C ARG A 17 -8.62 5.05 -12.77
N LEU A 18 -9.74 4.34 -12.63
CA LEU A 18 -9.79 3.10 -11.83
C LEU A 18 -8.98 1.97 -12.45
N GLU A 19 -8.90 1.89 -13.78
CA GLU A 19 -8.01 0.96 -14.49
C GLU A 19 -6.53 1.28 -14.20
N ALA A 20 -6.14 2.55 -14.27
CA ALA A 20 -4.80 2.96 -13.90
C ALA A 20 -4.45 2.63 -12.44
N GLN A 21 -5.40 2.80 -11.50
CA GLN A 21 -5.22 2.43 -10.09
C GLN A 21 -5.14 0.92 -9.87
N LYS A 22 -5.96 0.12 -10.58
CA LYS A 22 -5.89 -1.35 -10.55
C LYS A 22 -4.53 -1.86 -10.99
N ASP A 23 -3.99 -1.29 -12.06
CA ASP A 23 -2.74 -1.71 -12.68
C ASP A 23 -1.50 -1.03 -12.03
N ASP A 24 -1.70 -0.27 -10.94
CA ASP A 24 -0.66 0.49 -10.22
C ASP A 24 0.17 1.39 -11.16
N ALA A 25 -0.51 1.97 -12.15
CA ALA A 25 0.12 2.82 -13.16
C ALA A 25 0.63 4.14 -12.55
N THR A 26 1.64 4.71 -13.19
CA THR A 26 2.15 6.05 -12.81
C THR A 26 1.26 7.17 -13.31
N GLU A 27 0.58 6.94 -14.44
CA GLU A 27 -0.25 7.94 -15.14
C GLU A 27 -1.55 7.31 -15.61
N VAL A 28 -2.60 8.13 -15.71
CA VAL A 28 -3.89 7.72 -16.27
C VAL A 28 -3.89 7.97 -17.79
N LYS A 29 -4.20 6.95 -18.56
CA LYS A 29 -4.35 7.05 -20.02
C LYS A 29 -5.84 7.20 -20.36
N PHE A 30 -6.16 8.21 -21.17
CA PHE A 30 -7.51 8.46 -21.65
C PHE A 30 -7.59 8.17 -23.14
N SER A 31 -8.69 7.55 -23.60
CA SER A 31 -8.92 7.28 -25.02
C SER A 31 -9.13 8.58 -25.81
N ASP A 32 -8.78 8.57 -27.09
CA ASP A 32 -8.97 9.74 -27.95
C ASP A 32 -10.45 10.07 -28.20
N GLU A 33 -11.33 9.09 -28.06
CA GLU A 33 -12.78 9.29 -28.11
C GLU A 33 -13.28 10.22 -27.00
N ILE A 34 -12.73 10.08 -25.78
CA ILE A 34 -13.05 10.95 -24.65
C ILE A 34 -12.67 12.40 -24.95
N LYS A 35 -11.52 12.61 -25.58
CA LYS A 35 -10.98 13.95 -25.88
C LYS A 35 -11.79 14.73 -26.93
N GLN A 36 -12.67 14.04 -27.67
CA GLN A 36 -13.57 14.66 -28.66
C GLN A 36 -14.88 15.17 -28.05
N ILE A 37 -15.15 14.87 -26.78
CA ILE A 37 -16.39 15.24 -26.09
C ILE A 37 -16.19 16.61 -25.42
N GLU A 38 -17.16 17.52 -25.60
CA GLU A 38 -17.16 18.83 -24.94
C GLU A 38 -17.11 18.68 -23.42
N GLY A 39 -16.28 19.50 -22.74
CA GLY A 39 -16.09 19.43 -21.28
C GLY A 39 -15.11 18.34 -20.81
N TYR A 40 -14.42 17.64 -21.72
CA TYR A 40 -13.49 16.56 -21.36
C TYR A 40 -12.33 17.02 -20.46
N LYS A 41 -11.85 18.26 -20.64
CA LYS A 41 -10.71 18.77 -19.86
C LYS A 41 -11.02 18.82 -18.38
N GLU A 42 -12.14 19.45 -18.02
CA GLU A 42 -12.57 19.55 -16.61
C GLU A 42 -12.82 18.17 -15.98
N ALA A 43 -13.42 17.24 -16.74
CA ALA A 43 -13.66 15.87 -16.27
C ALA A 43 -12.34 15.12 -16.04
N ILE A 44 -11.37 15.26 -16.94
CA ILE A 44 -10.04 14.66 -16.81
C ILE A 44 -9.28 15.27 -15.64
N ASP A 45 -9.20 16.60 -15.53
CA ASP A 45 -8.46 17.30 -14.48
C ASP A 45 -8.99 16.91 -13.08
N GLY A 46 -10.32 16.83 -12.95
CA GLY A 46 -10.95 16.37 -11.71
C GLY A 46 -10.55 14.93 -11.34
N GLN A 47 -10.53 14.02 -12.31
CA GLN A 47 -10.15 12.62 -12.04
C GLN A 47 -8.64 12.44 -11.84
N LEU A 48 -7.79 13.22 -12.49
CA LEU A 48 -6.35 13.26 -12.24
C LEU A 48 -6.03 13.75 -10.83
N SER A 49 -6.75 14.78 -10.36
CA SER A 49 -6.61 15.28 -8.98
C SER A 49 -6.95 14.21 -7.97
N ILE A 50 -8.06 13.47 -8.18
CA ILE A 50 -8.45 12.35 -7.32
C ILE A 50 -7.41 11.23 -7.36
N PHE A 51 -6.93 10.86 -8.55
CA PHE A 51 -5.89 9.84 -8.72
C PHE A 51 -4.64 10.17 -7.92
N ASN A 52 -4.11 11.38 -8.09
CA ASN A 52 -2.91 11.84 -7.42
C ASN A 52 -3.09 11.92 -5.90
N ALA A 53 -4.24 12.45 -5.44
CA ALA A 53 -4.54 12.55 -4.01
C ALA A 53 -4.63 11.17 -3.34
N GLN A 54 -5.31 10.20 -3.96
CA GLN A 54 -5.44 8.85 -3.42
C GLN A 54 -4.10 8.09 -3.42
N LYS A 55 -3.31 8.23 -4.50
CA LYS A 55 -1.97 7.65 -4.58
C LYS A 55 -1.07 8.21 -3.48
N LYS A 56 -1.04 9.54 -3.35
CA LYS A 56 -0.25 10.22 -2.32
C LYS A 56 -0.65 9.78 -0.90
N LEU A 57 -1.95 9.69 -0.62
CA LEU A 57 -2.45 9.23 0.68
C LEU A 57 -1.98 7.81 1.00
N LEU A 58 -2.11 6.88 0.04
CA LEU A 58 -1.64 5.51 0.20
C LEU A 58 -0.13 5.43 0.45
N ASP A 59 0.65 6.21 -0.31
CA ASP A 59 2.12 6.27 -0.17
C ASP A 59 2.53 6.87 1.19
N GLU A 60 1.83 7.90 1.68
CA GLU A 60 2.05 8.50 3.00
C GLU A 60 1.74 7.49 4.12
N GLU A 61 0.60 6.78 4.06
CA GLU A 61 0.26 5.73 5.03
C GLU A 61 1.32 4.62 5.07
N LYS A 62 1.77 4.15 3.90
CA LYS A 62 2.84 3.14 3.78
C LYS A 62 4.18 3.67 4.30
N SER A 63 4.48 4.95 4.07
CA SER A 63 5.71 5.59 4.56
C SER A 63 5.75 5.63 6.08
N ILE A 64 4.64 5.97 6.74
CA ILE A 64 4.52 5.98 8.20
C ILE A 64 4.81 4.57 8.77
N LEU A 65 4.22 3.53 8.17
CA LEU A 65 4.45 2.15 8.61
C LEU A 65 5.91 1.71 8.38
N LYS A 66 6.53 2.10 7.25
CA LYS A 66 7.95 1.86 6.99
C LYS A 66 8.86 2.55 8.00
N GLN A 67 8.54 3.79 8.40
CA GLN A 67 9.26 4.48 9.45
C GLN A 67 9.14 3.76 10.80
N ARG A 68 7.95 3.21 11.11
CA ARG A 68 7.73 2.38 12.30
C ARG A 68 8.60 1.13 12.30
N ILE A 69 8.68 0.43 11.17
CA ILE A 69 9.57 -0.73 11.01
C ILE A 69 11.02 -0.32 11.29
N LYS A 70 11.49 0.77 10.67
CA LYS A 70 12.87 1.27 10.89
C LYS A 70 13.14 1.60 12.35
N GLN A 71 12.19 2.17 13.07
CA GLN A 71 12.29 2.42 14.51
C GLN A 71 12.44 1.12 15.31
N LEU A 72 11.61 0.10 15.03
CA LEU A 72 11.68 -1.20 15.67
C LEU A 72 13.01 -1.91 15.37
N GLU A 73 13.48 -1.86 14.13
CA GLU A 73 14.79 -2.41 13.75
C GLU A 73 15.95 -1.75 14.51
N ASN A 74 15.89 -0.45 14.75
CA ASN A 74 16.90 0.25 15.57
C ASN A 74 16.81 -0.19 17.04
N GLN A 75 15.63 -0.42 17.58
CA GLN A 75 15.46 -0.98 18.93
C GLN A 75 16.05 -2.40 19.01
N ILE A 76 15.80 -3.24 18.00
CA ILE A 76 16.38 -4.59 17.90
C ILE A 76 17.92 -4.52 17.86
N LYS A 77 18.50 -3.59 17.09
CA LYS A 77 19.96 -3.39 17.06
C LYS A 77 20.51 -3.02 18.42
N GLY A 78 19.85 -2.10 19.14
CA GLY A 78 20.23 -1.72 20.51
C GLY A 78 20.14 -2.90 21.49
N ALA A 79 19.04 -3.63 21.45
CA ALA A 79 18.86 -4.81 22.30
C ALA A 79 19.90 -5.90 22.01
N ASN A 80 20.22 -6.16 20.74
CA ASN A 80 21.27 -7.10 20.34
C ASN A 80 22.66 -6.67 20.87
N ALA A 81 22.99 -5.39 20.82
CA ALA A 81 24.26 -4.87 21.36
C ALA A 81 24.36 -5.12 22.88
N ILE A 82 23.27 -4.90 23.63
CA ILE A 82 23.22 -5.18 25.06
C ILE A 82 23.39 -6.67 25.32
N VAL A 83 22.69 -7.55 24.58
CA VAL A 83 22.82 -9.01 24.71
C VAL A 83 24.25 -9.45 24.40
N SER A 84 24.89 -8.91 23.35
CA SER A 84 26.28 -9.19 22.99
C SER A 84 27.25 -8.81 24.13
N ALA A 85 27.12 -7.60 24.67
CA ALA A 85 27.96 -7.17 25.79
C ALA A 85 27.83 -8.08 27.04
N LYS A 86 26.59 -8.54 27.32
CA LYS A 86 26.36 -9.50 28.41
C LYS A 86 26.92 -10.88 28.12
N GLN A 87 26.90 -11.32 26.85
CA GLN A 87 27.58 -12.57 26.45
C GLN A 87 29.08 -12.48 26.62
N ASP A 88 29.69 -11.33 26.33
CA ASP A 88 31.12 -11.14 26.59
C ASP A 88 31.41 -11.12 28.09
N ARG A 89 30.53 -10.54 28.93
CA ARG A 89 30.63 -10.65 30.39
C ARG A 89 30.57 -12.11 30.86
N ILE A 90 29.70 -12.94 30.27
CA ILE A 90 29.65 -14.40 30.58
C ILE A 90 30.98 -15.08 30.24
N LYS A 91 31.63 -14.73 29.12
CA LYS A 91 32.94 -15.29 28.76
C LYS A 91 33.96 -14.95 29.84
N SER A 92 34.07 -13.67 30.25
CA SER A 92 34.99 -13.25 31.31
C SER A 92 34.71 -13.94 32.67
N LEU A 93 33.41 -14.05 33.04
CA LEU A 93 33.04 -14.78 34.28
C LEU A 93 33.41 -16.24 34.23
N ASN A 94 33.24 -16.92 33.06
CA ASN A 94 33.65 -18.29 32.89
C ASN A 94 35.18 -18.49 33.04
N GLU A 95 36.00 -17.54 32.54
CA GLU A 95 37.45 -17.55 32.71
C GLU A 95 37.82 -17.36 34.20
N GLU A 96 37.21 -16.38 34.87
CA GLU A 96 37.42 -16.11 36.29
C GLU A 96 37.02 -17.32 37.15
N ILE A 97 35.85 -17.93 36.90
CA ILE A 97 35.36 -19.12 37.55
C ILE A 97 36.35 -20.27 37.39
N LYS A 98 36.88 -20.50 36.21
CA LYS A 98 37.87 -21.55 35.91
C LYS A 98 39.17 -21.37 36.69
N GLU A 99 39.64 -20.14 36.81
CA GLU A 99 40.84 -19.81 37.61
C GLU A 99 40.60 -20.04 39.10
N TRP A 100 39.45 -19.61 39.66
CA TRP A 100 39.06 -19.84 41.04
C TRP A 100 38.81 -21.30 41.36
N GLU A 101 38.28 -22.10 40.43
CA GLU A 101 38.17 -23.55 40.58
C GLU A 101 39.54 -24.24 40.71
N ARG A 102 40.53 -23.77 39.93
CA ARG A 102 41.89 -24.26 40.01
C ARG A 102 42.51 -23.96 41.39
N LEU A 103 42.45 -22.66 41.80
CA LEU A 103 42.96 -22.24 43.12
C LEU A 103 42.28 -22.94 44.28
N PHE A 104 40.98 -23.19 44.18
CA PHE A 104 40.23 -23.93 45.17
C PHE A 104 40.71 -25.41 45.30
N LYS A 105 40.99 -26.07 44.20
CA LYS A 105 41.56 -27.44 44.16
C LYS A 105 42.95 -27.51 44.82
N GLU A 106 43.69 -26.43 44.63
CA GLU A 106 45.06 -26.27 45.26
C GLU A 106 44.97 -25.81 46.71
N GLN A 107 43.78 -25.71 47.30
CA GLN A 107 43.52 -25.21 48.65
C GLN A 107 44.00 -23.76 48.92
N LEU A 108 44.13 -22.98 47.84
CA LEU A 108 44.60 -21.56 47.88
C LEU A 108 43.45 -20.57 47.84
N ALA A 109 42.19 -21.00 47.70
CA ALA A 109 41.04 -20.10 47.55
C ALA A 109 39.81 -20.58 48.35
N ASP A 110 38.94 -19.62 48.73
CA ASP A 110 37.70 -19.84 49.45
C ASP A 110 36.54 -20.22 48.50
N LYS A 111 35.68 -21.12 48.96
CA LYS A 111 34.44 -21.56 48.25
C LYS A 111 33.41 -20.42 48.14
N VAL A 112 33.46 -19.44 49.00
CA VAL A 112 32.49 -18.32 49.00
C VAL A 112 32.56 -17.54 47.69
N ARG A 113 33.79 -17.13 47.29
CA ARG A 113 33.99 -16.40 46.03
C ARG A 113 33.50 -17.17 44.81
N LEU A 114 33.77 -18.45 44.76
CA LEU A 114 33.30 -19.32 43.67
C LEU A 114 31.76 -19.34 43.55
N ARG A 115 31.08 -19.39 44.72
CA ARG A 115 29.61 -19.35 44.76
C ARG A 115 29.07 -17.99 44.29
N ASP A 116 29.72 -16.87 44.64
CA ASP A 116 29.31 -15.54 44.27
C ASP A 116 29.47 -15.34 42.77
N LEU A 117 30.57 -15.78 42.16
CA LEU A 117 30.78 -15.77 40.72
C LEU A 117 29.72 -16.58 39.95
N ASN A 118 29.38 -17.75 40.48
CA ASN A 118 28.31 -18.56 39.85
C ASN A 118 26.93 -17.90 39.96
N ARG A 119 26.63 -17.23 41.08
CA ARG A 119 25.38 -16.45 41.22
C ARG A 119 25.34 -15.28 40.23
N GLU A 120 26.47 -14.54 40.10
CA GLU A 120 26.57 -13.47 39.13
C GLU A 120 26.39 -13.97 37.69
N LYS A 121 27.04 -15.09 37.33
CA LYS A 121 26.86 -15.75 36.03
C LYS A 121 25.39 -16.09 35.78
N THR A 122 24.72 -16.73 36.72
CA THR A 122 23.30 -17.11 36.60
C THR A 122 22.40 -15.85 36.42
N ALA A 123 22.69 -14.76 37.13
CA ALA A 123 21.96 -13.48 36.96
C ALA A 123 22.13 -12.92 35.57
N VAL A 124 23.37 -12.85 35.04
CA VAL A 124 23.66 -12.36 33.70
C VAL A 124 23.05 -13.27 32.61
N GLU A 125 23.04 -14.58 32.80
CA GLU A 125 22.35 -15.55 31.93
C GLU A 125 20.83 -15.27 31.85
N GLY A 126 20.22 -14.99 33.01
CA GLY A 126 18.81 -14.55 33.06
C GLY A 126 18.55 -13.27 32.32
N GLU A 127 19.44 -12.28 32.43
CA GLU A 127 19.34 -11.01 31.71
C GLU A 127 19.52 -11.20 30.19
N ILE A 128 20.40 -12.10 29.75
CA ILE A 128 20.54 -12.48 28.34
C ILE A 128 19.24 -13.12 27.82
N ALA A 129 18.64 -14.03 28.59
CA ALA A 129 17.38 -14.66 28.22
C ALA A 129 16.26 -13.63 28.09
N ALA A 130 16.14 -12.69 29.01
CA ALA A 130 15.18 -11.59 28.95
C ALA A 130 15.44 -10.68 27.72
N GLY A 131 16.67 -10.35 27.42
CA GLY A 131 17.04 -9.55 26.24
C GLY A 131 16.68 -10.26 24.93
N LYS A 132 16.91 -11.58 24.84
CA LYS A 132 16.52 -12.37 23.67
C LYS A 132 14.99 -12.45 23.51
N ALA A 133 14.25 -12.57 24.60
CA ALA A 133 12.79 -12.55 24.57
C ALA A 133 12.26 -11.19 24.08
N GLU A 134 12.86 -10.08 24.51
CA GLU A 134 12.50 -8.75 24.02
C GLU A 134 12.80 -8.58 22.53
N ILE A 135 13.93 -9.07 22.03
CA ILE A 135 14.26 -9.07 20.60
C ILE A 135 13.21 -9.86 19.82
N ALA A 136 12.80 -11.03 20.31
CA ALA A 136 11.76 -11.84 19.69
C ALA A 136 10.43 -11.08 19.62
N ARG A 137 10.01 -10.40 20.69
CA ARG A 137 8.81 -9.57 20.75
C ARG A 137 8.87 -8.44 19.72
N LEU A 138 9.99 -7.75 19.60
CA LEU A 138 10.19 -6.66 18.62
C LEU A 138 10.13 -7.19 17.18
N ASN A 139 10.69 -8.37 16.89
CA ASN A 139 10.60 -8.99 15.58
C ASN A 139 9.15 -9.33 15.19
N VAL A 140 8.33 -9.79 16.14
CA VAL A 140 6.88 -9.97 15.91
C VAL A 140 6.23 -8.66 15.52
N GLN A 141 6.51 -7.57 16.22
CA GLN A 141 5.97 -6.25 15.89
C GLN A 141 6.41 -5.74 14.50
N VAL A 142 7.64 -6.04 14.07
CA VAL A 142 8.09 -5.76 12.68
C VAL A 142 7.22 -6.52 11.69
N THR A 143 7.03 -7.82 11.91
CA THR A 143 6.21 -8.67 11.03
C THR A 143 4.75 -8.20 10.96
N GLU A 144 4.15 -7.85 12.10
CA GLU A 144 2.80 -7.29 12.18
C GLU A 144 2.69 -5.99 11.39
N THR A 145 3.67 -5.09 11.53
CA THR A 145 3.69 -3.82 10.79
C THR A 145 3.87 -4.03 9.28
N GLN A 146 4.68 -5.02 8.87
CA GLN A 146 4.79 -5.44 7.47
C GLN A 146 3.47 -5.97 6.92
N ALA A 147 2.77 -6.80 7.69
CA ALA A 147 1.45 -7.30 7.34
C ALA A 147 0.42 -6.17 7.16
N GLN A 148 0.49 -5.12 7.98
CA GLN A 148 -0.36 -3.94 7.85
C GLN A 148 -0.14 -3.21 6.52
N ILE A 149 1.10 -3.10 6.03
CA ILE A 149 1.40 -2.50 4.72
C ILE A 149 0.72 -3.31 3.59
N ILE A 150 0.85 -4.63 3.65
CA ILE A 150 0.23 -5.53 2.66
C ILE A 150 -1.29 -5.42 2.71
N LEU A 151 -1.86 -5.36 3.91
CA LEU A 151 -3.31 -5.23 4.08
C LEU A 151 -3.83 -3.90 3.50
N ARG A 152 -3.11 -2.79 3.69
CA ARG A 152 -3.48 -1.49 3.10
C ARG A 152 -3.51 -1.54 1.57
N ASP A 153 -2.49 -2.13 0.94
CA ASP A 153 -2.47 -2.33 -0.51
C ASP A 153 -3.65 -3.18 -0.99
N ARG A 154 -3.91 -4.29 -0.30
CA ARG A 154 -5.01 -5.19 -0.66
C ARG A 154 -6.36 -4.49 -0.55
N THR A 155 -6.64 -3.84 0.58
CA THR A 155 -7.90 -3.12 0.81
C THR A 155 -8.11 -2.03 -0.23
N PHE A 156 -7.07 -1.27 -0.58
CA PHE A 156 -7.15 -0.26 -1.63
C PHE A 156 -7.50 -0.89 -2.99
N LYS A 157 -6.82 -1.97 -3.36
CA LYS A 157 -7.09 -2.68 -4.63
C LYS A 157 -8.49 -3.29 -4.69
N GLU A 158 -8.96 -3.88 -3.59
CA GLU A 158 -10.33 -4.42 -3.50
C GLU A 158 -11.39 -3.32 -3.68
N ASP A 159 -11.19 -2.16 -3.05
CA ASP A 159 -12.09 -1.01 -3.20
C ASP A 159 -12.08 -0.46 -4.65
N VAL A 160 -10.89 -0.37 -5.26
CA VAL A 160 -10.75 0.02 -6.68
C VAL A 160 -11.44 -0.97 -7.61
N LEU A 161 -11.24 -2.27 -7.41
CA LEU A 161 -11.88 -3.30 -8.25
C LEU A 161 -13.39 -3.26 -8.17
N LYS A 162 -13.96 -3.13 -6.98
CA LYS A 162 -15.40 -3.00 -6.78
C LYS A 162 -15.96 -1.77 -7.51
N LYS A 163 -15.34 -0.60 -7.31
CA LYS A 163 -15.74 0.64 -8.00
C LYS A 163 -15.60 0.54 -9.51
N LEU A 164 -14.57 -0.19 -10.00
CA LEU A 164 -14.34 -0.39 -11.42
C LEU A 164 -15.44 -1.25 -12.05
N GLU A 165 -15.85 -2.32 -11.38
CA GLU A 165 -16.95 -3.19 -11.84
C GLU A 165 -18.26 -2.39 -11.95
N ASP A 166 -18.62 -1.65 -10.90
CA ASP A 166 -19.79 -0.77 -10.89
C ASP A 166 -19.74 0.27 -12.03
N ALA A 167 -18.58 0.92 -12.21
CA ALA A 167 -18.39 1.93 -13.24
C ALA A 167 -18.44 1.33 -14.66
N LYS A 168 -17.89 0.14 -14.88
CA LYS A 168 -17.95 -0.55 -16.18
C LYS A 168 -19.37 -0.96 -16.53
N THR A 169 -20.13 -1.50 -15.58
CA THR A 169 -21.54 -1.85 -15.79
C THR A 169 -22.34 -0.61 -16.19
N ARG A 170 -22.16 0.50 -15.49
CA ARG A 170 -22.80 1.77 -15.83
C ARG A 170 -22.36 2.32 -17.20
N LEU A 171 -21.08 2.16 -17.53
CA LEU A 171 -20.54 2.63 -18.81
C LEU A 171 -21.19 1.89 -20.00
N VAL A 172 -21.40 0.58 -19.90
CA VAL A 172 -22.06 -0.22 -20.94
C VAL A 172 -23.50 0.26 -21.17
N ASP A 173 -24.29 0.47 -20.10
CA ASP A 173 -25.64 1.02 -20.22
C ASP A 173 -25.65 2.41 -20.89
N LEU A 174 -24.77 3.30 -20.45
CA LEU A 174 -24.65 4.63 -21.02
C LEU A 174 -24.19 4.62 -22.48
N GLN A 175 -23.31 3.70 -22.85
CA GLN A 175 -22.87 3.53 -24.25
C GLN A 175 -24.04 3.11 -25.14
N GLN A 176 -24.88 2.19 -24.71
CA GLN A 176 -26.06 1.76 -25.46
C GLN A 176 -27.06 2.91 -25.65
N ARG A 177 -27.34 3.65 -24.58
CA ARG A 177 -28.22 4.83 -24.63
C ARG A 177 -27.65 5.94 -25.53
N TYR A 178 -26.35 6.18 -25.45
CA TYR A 178 -25.67 7.17 -26.28
C TYR A 178 -25.78 6.82 -27.77
N ASN A 179 -25.52 5.56 -28.13
CA ASN A 179 -25.62 5.07 -29.50
C ASN A 179 -27.05 5.19 -30.03
N ALA A 180 -28.05 4.78 -29.25
CA ALA A 180 -29.44 4.90 -29.62
C ALA A 180 -29.86 6.34 -29.88
N LEU A 181 -29.45 7.28 -29.03
CA LEU A 181 -29.72 8.71 -29.23
C LEU A 181 -28.98 9.31 -30.42
N LYS A 182 -27.78 8.82 -30.71
CA LYS A 182 -26.99 9.23 -31.89
C LYS A 182 -27.70 8.80 -33.17
N ASP A 183 -28.09 7.54 -33.25
CA ASP A 183 -28.82 6.99 -34.39
C ASP A 183 -30.18 7.71 -34.61
N GLN A 184 -30.91 7.99 -33.51
CA GLN A 184 -32.15 8.75 -33.60
C GLN A 184 -31.94 10.17 -34.15
N SER A 185 -30.84 10.84 -33.70
CA SER A 185 -30.49 12.19 -34.21
C SER A 185 -30.05 12.19 -35.66
N GLU A 186 -29.33 11.17 -36.11
CA GLU A 186 -28.92 11.04 -37.52
C GLU A 186 -30.12 10.77 -38.44
N ARG A 187 -31.12 10.03 -37.99
CA ARG A 187 -32.38 9.77 -38.74
C ARG A 187 -33.30 10.98 -38.81
N THR A 188 -33.15 11.96 -37.92
CA THR A 188 -33.93 13.23 -38.03
C THR A 188 -33.38 14.17 -39.08
N ILE A 189 -32.18 13.95 -39.58
CA ILE A 189 -31.62 14.71 -40.69
C ILE A 189 -31.93 14.00 -41.99
N VAL A 190 -32.95 14.45 -42.66
CA VAL A 190 -33.32 13.95 -44.00
C VAL A 190 -32.36 14.62 -45.01
N LYS A 191 -31.43 13.86 -45.55
CA LYS A 191 -30.52 14.33 -46.60
C LYS A 191 -31.17 14.04 -47.94
N SER A 192 -31.12 15.05 -48.84
CA SER A 192 -31.51 14.85 -50.23
C SER A 192 -30.59 13.80 -50.89
N PRO A 193 -31.10 12.78 -51.56
CA PRO A 193 -30.31 11.79 -52.28
C PRO A 193 -29.62 12.36 -53.55
N VAL A 194 -30.03 13.53 -54.03
CA VAL A 194 -29.49 14.21 -55.22
C VAL A 194 -29.40 15.70 -54.96
N GLU A 195 -28.43 16.36 -55.58
CA GLU A 195 -28.38 17.81 -55.63
C GLU A 195 -29.52 18.35 -56.47
N GLY A 196 -30.33 19.24 -55.91
CA GLY A 196 -31.47 19.84 -56.59
C GLY A 196 -32.14 20.90 -55.75
N SER A 197 -33.01 21.70 -56.41
CA SER A 197 -33.87 22.70 -55.80
C SER A 197 -35.18 22.05 -55.37
N VAL A 198 -35.62 22.27 -54.13
CA VAL A 198 -36.92 21.83 -53.65
C VAL A 198 -37.99 22.71 -54.32
N VAL A 199 -38.81 22.10 -55.15
CA VAL A 199 -39.85 22.81 -55.90
C VAL A 199 -41.19 22.79 -55.15
N GLU A 200 -41.50 21.73 -54.40
CA GLU A 200 -42.76 21.59 -53.65
C GLU A 200 -42.57 20.67 -52.44
N LEU A 201 -43.15 21.03 -51.29
CA LEU A 201 -43.24 20.21 -50.10
C LEU A 201 -44.72 19.80 -49.90
N ALA A 202 -45.03 18.55 -50.14
CA ALA A 202 -46.35 18.01 -49.81
C ALA A 202 -46.41 17.65 -48.32
N PHE A 203 -47.17 18.39 -47.54
CA PHE A 203 -47.52 18.05 -46.18
C PHE A 203 -48.79 17.19 -46.18
N HIS A 204 -48.72 16.03 -45.59
CA HIS A 204 -49.84 15.24 -45.20
C HIS A 204 -50.10 15.31 -43.71
#